data_be428be333280fc096ab760e99cbc27b
#
_entry.id   be428be333280fc096ab760e99cbc27b
#
_cell.length_a   1.000
_cell.length_b   1.000
_cell.length_c   1.000
_cell.angle_alpha   90.00
_cell.angle_beta   90.00
_cell.angle_gamma   90.00
#
_symmetry.space_group_name_H-M   'P 1'
#
loop_
_entity.id
_entity.type
_entity.pdbx_description
1 polymer ?
#
loop_
_entity_poly.entity_id
_entity_poly.type
_entity_poly.pdbx_seq_one_letter_code
_entity_poly.pdbx_strand_id
1 'polypeptide(L)'
;RFKVADMEIKTETARQMVAHALTKMDMGLPHSKEAAIAKCYASDIAMEVASEAIQMFGGYGYSREYPVEKLLRDAKIFQIFEGSNEIQRIVVANNTIGR
;
A
#
# COMPACT_ATOMS: atom_id res chain seq x y z
N ARG A 1 15.59 -13.05 -7.83
CA ARG A 1 16.42 -12.18 -6.99
C ARG A 1 16.04 -10.73 -7.11
N PHE A 2 16.00 -10.21 -8.34
CA PHE A 2 15.60 -8.82 -8.54
C PHE A 2 14.18 -8.58 -8.06
N LYS A 3 13.29 -9.57 -8.24
CA LYS A 3 11.91 -9.43 -7.75
C LYS A 3 11.84 -9.34 -6.24
N VAL A 4 12.64 -10.14 -5.55
CA VAL A 4 12.70 -10.11 -4.09
C VAL A 4 13.23 -8.76 -3.62
N ALA A 5 14.27 -8.26 -4.26
CA ALA A 5 14.83 -6.96 -3.91
C ALA A 5 13.82 -5.84 -4.15
N ASP A 6 13.10 -5.89 -5.27
CA ASP A 6 12.09 -4.90 -5.58
C ASP A 6 10.95 -4.91 -4.56
N MET A 7 10.52 -6.10 -4.15
CA MET A 7 9.48 -6.22 -3.13
C MET A 7 9.94 -5.62 -1.80
N GLU A 8 11.19 -5.86 -1.43
CA GLU A 8 11.73 -5.32 -0.18
C GLU A 8 11.82 -3.80 -0.24
N ILE A 9 12.29 -3.26 -1.36
CA ILE A 9 12.39 -1.81 -1.55
C ILE A 9 11.02 -1.16 -1.43
N LYS A 10 10.03 -1.73 -2.09
CA LYS A 10 8.67 -1.18 -2.06
C LYS A 10 8.06 -1.28 -0.67
N THR A 11 8.26 -2.41 0.00
CA THR A 11 7.72 -2.63 1.34
C THR A 11 8.33 -1.65 2.33
N GLU A 12 9.64 -1.47 2.27
CA GLU A 12 10.33 -0.54 3.18
C GLU A 12 9.92 0.89 2.91
N THR A 13 9.79 1.26 1.63
CA THR A 13 9.33 2.60 1.27
C THR A 13 7.92 2.86 1.81
N ALA A 14 7.02 1.89 1.67
CA ALA A 14 5.68 2.02 2.19
C ALA A 14 5.69 2.18 3.72
N ARG A 15 6.54 1.41 4.39
CA ARG A 15 6.68 1.51 5.86
C ARG A 15 7.13 2.90 6.29
N GLN A 16 8.09 3.47 5.57
CA GLN A 16 8.59 4.80 5.88
C GLN A 16 7.52 5.87 5.67
N MET A 17 6.71 5.73 4.65
CA MET A 17 5.62 6.67 4.40
C MET A 17 4.57 6.63 5.49
N VAL A 18 4.22 5.44 5.96
CA VAL A 18 3.29 5.29 7.07
C VAL A 18 3.87 5.89 8.35
N ALA A 19 5.14 5.61 8.63
CA ALA A 19 5.81 6.16 9.80
C ALA A 19 5.84 7.68 9.75
N HIS A 20 6.10 8.27 8.59
CA HIS A 20 6.11 9.71 8.42
C HIS A 20 4.74 10.33 8.73
N ALA A 21 3.67 9.72 8.22
CA ALA A 21 2.32 10.22 8.48
C ALA A 21 1.97 10.13 9.96
N LEU A 22 2.34 9.02 10.60
CA LEU A 22 2.08 8.83 12.03
C LEU A 22 2.86 9.83 12.87
N THR A 23 4.11 10.11 12.48
CA THR A 23 4.93 11.09 13.20
C THR A 23 4.28 12.48 13.15
N LYS A 24 3.80 12.89 11.98
CA LYS A 24 3.12 14.18 11.87
C LYS A 24 1.86 14.22 12.72
N MET A 25 1.11 13.12 12.73
CA MET A 25 -0.09 13.04 13.55
C MET A 25 0.23 13.18 15.03
N ASP A 26 1.27 12.48 15.50
CA ASP A 26 1.69 12.53 16.91
C ASP A 26 2.17 13.91 17.32
N MET A 27 2.77 14.65 16.39
CA MET A 27 3.26 16.01 16.65
C MET A 27 2.17 17.07 16.52
N GLY A 28 0.95 16.67 16.18
CA GLY A 28 -0.15 17.62 15.98
C GLY A 28 -0.01 18.48 14.73
N LEU A 29 0.81 18.04 13.78
CA LEU A 29 1.00 18.74 12.51
C LEU A 29 -0.07 18.32 11.49
N PRO A 30 -0.31 19.16 10.49
CA PRO A 30 -1.19 18.74 9.40
C PRO A 30 -0.66 17.48 8.74
N HIS A 31 -1.53 16.46 8.58
CA HIS A 31 -1.10 15.16 8.09
C HIS A 31 -2.07 14.54 7.07
N SER A 32 -3.05 15.33 6.60
CA SER A 32 -4.04 14.81 5.66
C SER A 32 -3.41 14.30 4.37
N LYS A 33 -2.48 15.09 3.80
CA LYS A 33 -1.79 14.71 2.58
C LYS A 33 -0.93 13.47 2.79
N GLU A 34 -0.15 13.47 3.88
CA GLU A 34 0.74 12.35 4.18
C GLU A 34 -0.02 11.06 4.45
N ALA A 35 -1.14 11.17 5.18
CA ALA A 35 -1.97 10.00 5.44
C ALA A 35 -2.56 9.43 4.15
N ALA A 36 -3.01 10.31 3.25
CA ALA A 36 -3.58 9.87 1.98
C ALA A 36 -2.52 9.21 1.10
N ILE A 37 -1.31 9.79 1.04
CA ILE A 37 -0.20 9.21 0.30
C ILE A 37 0.15 7.83 0.86
N ALA A 38 0.28 7.73 2.18
CA ALA A 38 0.64 6.48 2.83
C ALA A 38 -0.41 5.40 2.56
N LYS A 39 -1.68 5.74 2.70
CA LYS A 39 -2.76 4.77 2.47
C LYS A 39 -2.78 4.32 1.01
N CYS A 40 -2.68 5.26 0.08
CA CYS A 40 -2.72 4.94 -1.34
C CYS A 40 -1.51 4.09 -1.75
N TYR A 41 -0.31 4.52 -1.37
CA TYR A 41 0.90 3.82 -1.77
C TYR A 41 1.01 2.46 -1.09
N ALA A 42 0.77 2.40 0.22
CA ALA A 42 0.92 1.15 0.96
C ALA A 42 -0.07 0.09 0.47
N SER A 43 -1.31 0.48 0.19
CA SER A 43 -2.30 -0.50 -0.30
C SER A 43 -1.99 -0.95 -1.73
N ASP A 44 -1.49 -0.06 -2.59
CA ASP A 44 -1.09 -0.44 -3.93
C ASP A 44 0.13 -1.37 -3.89
N ILE A 45 1.11 -1.07 -3.03
CA ILE A 45 2.29 -1.91 -2.87
C ILE A 45 1.92 -3.27 -2.30
N ALA A 46 1.01 -3.31 -1.34
CA ALA A 46 0.55 -4.59 -0.79
C ALA A 46 -0.04 -5.48 -1.89
N MET A 47 -0.79 -4.87 -2.80
CA MET A 47 -1.37 -5.60 -3.93
C MET A 47 -0.29 -6.10 -4.89
N GLU A 48 0.69 -5.25 -5.21
CA GLU A 48 1.80 -5.64 -6.08
C GLU A 48 2.63 -6.78 -5.48
N VAL A 49 2.97 -6.65 -4.20
CA VAL A 49 3.79 -7.67 -3.53
C VAL A 49 3.05 -8.98 -3.44
N ALA A 50 1.76 -8.94 -3.10
CA ALA A 50 0.95 -10.16 -3.05
C ALA A 50 0.86 -10.82 -4.42
N SER A 51 0.67 -10.01 -5.48
CA SER A 51 0.59 -10.52 -6.84
C SER A 51 1.91 -11.17 -7.27
N GLU A 52 3.04 -10.52 -6.97
CA GLU A 52 4.35 -11.07 -7.29
C GLU A 52 4.61 -12.36 -6.51
N ALA A 53 4.18 -12.42 -5.25
CA ALA A 53 4.34 -13.62 -4.45
C ALA A 53 3.55 -14.79 -5.06
N ILE A 54 2.36 -14.53 -5.57
CA ILE A 54 1.57 -15.55 -6.25
C ILE A 54 2.33 -16.06 -7.48
N GLN A 55 2.91 -15.17 -8.27
CA GLN A 55 3.68 -15.56 -9.44
C GLN A 55 4.88 -16.42 -9.07
N MET A 56 5.55 -16.09 -7.97
CA MET A 56 6.72 -16.84 -7.52
C MET A 56 6.36 -18.26 -7.09
N PHE A 57 5.16 -18.45 -6.53
CA PHE A 57 4.68 -19.76 -6.16
C PHE A 57 4.06 -20.52 -7.35
N GLY A 58 3.85 -19.83 -8.46
CA GLY A 58 3.22 -20.43 -9.64
C GLY A 58 1.80 -20.85 -9.37
N GLY A 59 1.43 -22.03 -9.85
CA GLY A 59 0.06 -22.51 -9.67
C GLY A 59 -0.36 -22.68 -8.23
N TYR A 60 0.60 -22.93 -7.35
CA TYR A 60 0.29 -23.11 -5.94
C TYR A 60 -0.16 -21.81 -5.28
N GLY A 61 0.24 -20.66 -5.81
CA GLY A 61 -0.15 -19.37 -5.25
C GLY A 61 -1.64 -19.08 -5.34
N TYR A 62 -2.36 -19.79 -6.20
CA TYR A 62 -3.80 -19.63 -6.34
C TYR A 62 -4.60 -20.58 -5.47
N SER A 63 -3.95 -21.50 -4.80
CA SER A 63 -4.64 -22.45 -3.93
C SER A 63 -4.98 -21.79 -2.60
N ARG A 64 -6.19 -22.05 -2.11
CA ARG A 64 -6.63 -21.51 -0.82
C ARG A 64 -5.91 -22.15 0.35
N GLU A 65 -5.17 -23.22 0.10
CA GLU A 65 -4.34 -23.84 1.14
C GLU A 65 -3.11 -23.03 1.46
N TYR A 66 -2.76 -22.04 0.60
CA TYR A 66 -1.58 -21.23 0.78
C TYR A 66 -1.97 -19.79 1.14
N PRO A 67 -1.28 -19.17 2.12
CA PRO A 67 -1.65 -17.84 2.57
C PRO A 67 -1.48 -16.73 1.53
N VAL A 68 -0.74 -16.99 0.45
CA VAL A 68 -0.48 -15.98 -0.57
C VAL A 68 -1.78 -15.54 -1.25
N GLU A 69 -2.67 -16.47 -1.57
CA GLU A 69 -3.96 -16.14 -2.18
C GLU A 69 -4.80 -15.27 -1.26
N LYS A 70 -4.81 -15.59 0.02
CA LYS A 70 -5.54 -14.81 1.01
C LYS A 70 -4.96 -13.40 1.12
N LEU A 71 -3.64 -13.27 1.08
CA LEU A 71 -2.99 -11.97 1.13
C LEU A 71 -3.38 -11.09 -0.05
N LEU A 72 -3.50 -11.68 -1.22
CA LEU A 72 -3.93 -10.94 -2.41
C LEU A 72 -5.35 -10.40 -2.25
N ARG A 73 -6.26 -11.22 -1.75
CA ARG A 73 -7.64 -10.79 -1.54
C ARG A 73 -7.73 -9.71 -0.48
N ASP A 74 -6.99 -9.86 0.61
CA ASP A 74 -6.97 -8.88 1.69
C ASP A 74 -6.40 -7.55 1.20
N ALA A 75 -5.32 -7.59 0.41
CA ALA A 75 -4.71 -6.38 -0.13
C ALA A 75 -5.68 -5.63 -1.03
N LYS A 76 -6.46 -6.36 -1.84
CA LYS A 76 -7.44 -5.73 -2.71
C LYS A 76 -8.52 -5.01 -1.92
N ILE A 77 -8.95 -5.60 -0.82
CA ILE A 77 -9.93 -4.96 0.06
C ILE A 77 -9.38 -3.66 0.62
N PHE A 78 -8.11 -3.61 0.99
CA PHE A 78 -7.48 -2.39 1.50
C PHE A 78 -7.47 -1.26 0.48
N GLN A 79 -7.34 -1.58 -0.81
CA GLN A 79 -7.40 -0.57 -1.85
C GLN A 79 -8.76 0.09 -1.94
N ILE A 80 -9.81 -0.63 -1.56
CA ILE A 80 -11.19 -0.15 -1.68
C ILE A 80 -11.67 0.49 -0.38
N PHE A 81 -11.20 -0.02 0.76
CA PHE A 81 -11.69 0.35 2.09
C PHE A 81 -11.33 1.79 2.46
N GLU A 82 -12.22 2.42 3.23
CA GLU A 82 -12.01 3.77 3.79
C GLU A 82 -11.70 4.80 2.72
N GLY A 83 -12.43 4.72 1.63
CA GLY A 83 -12.22 5.58 0.47
C GLY A 83 -11.28 4.92 -0.51
N SER A 84 -11.71 4.89 -1.75
CA SER A 84 -10.92 4.27 -2.81
C SER A 84 -9.60 5.03 -2.97
N ASN A 85 -8.61 4.39 -3.58
CA ASN A 85 -7.34 5.04 -3.85
C ASN A 85 -7.49 6.20 -4.83
N GLU A 86 -8.55 6.20 -5.63
CA GLU A 86 -8.87 7.35 -6.47
C GLU A 86 -9.23 8.56 -5.65
N ILE A 87 -10.05 8.37 -4.61
CA ILE A 87 -10.40 9.47 -3.69
C ILE A 87 -9.16 9.93 -2.94
N GLN A 88 -8.30 9.01 -2.53
CA GLN A 88 -7.05 9.38 -1.85
C GLN A 88 -6.16 10.22 -2.76
N ARG A 89 -6.12 9.89 -4.06
CA ARG A 89 -5.37 10.67 -5.02
C ARG A 89 -5.92 12.08 -5.17
N ILE A 90 -7.24 12.25 -5.09
CA ILE A 90 -7.86 13.57 -5.10
C ILE A 90 -7.42 14.37 -3.88
N VAL A 91 -7.40 13.74 -2.70
CA VAL A 91 -6.94 14.40 -1.48
C VAL A 91 -5.49 14.87 -1.63
N VAL A 92 -4.62 14.01 -2.17
CA VAL A 92 -3.22 14.36 -2.38
C VAL A 92 -3.10 15.53 -3.34
N ALA A 93 -3.81 15.47 -4.47
CA ALA A 93 -3.76 16.52 -5.47
C ALA A 93 -4.22 17.85 -4.89
N ASN A 94 -5.33 17.85 -4.17
CA ASN A 94 -5.86 19.07 -3.58
C ASN A 94 -4.88 19.69 -2.59
N ASN A 95 -4.24 18.88 -1.77
CA ASN A 95 -3.27 19.37 -0.81
C ASN A 95 -2.00 19.87 -1.48
N THR A 96 -1.62 19.27 -2.59
CA THR A 96 -0.41 19.64 -3.31
C THR A 96 -0.59 20.96 -4.07
N ILE A 97 -1.75 21.13 -4.69
CA ILE A 97 -2.06 22.36 -5.43
C ILE A 97 -2.34 23.53 -4.50
N GLY A 98 -2.65 23.23 -3.25
CA GLY A 98 -2.90 24.27 -2.26
C GLY A 98 -4.27 24.86 -2.36
N ARG A 99 -5.19 24.16 -2.99
CA ARG A 99 -6.53 24.64 -3.18
C ARG A 99 -7.16 25.07 -1.88
#